data_f32f6f5684a35395c069091b085a9490
#
_entry.id   f32f6f5684a35395c069091b085a9490
#
_cell.length_a   1.000
_cell.length_b   1.000
_cell.length_c   1.000
_cell.angle_alpha   90.00
_cell.angle_beta   90.00
_cell.angle_gamma   90.00
#
_symmetry.space_group_name_H-M   'P 1'
#
loop_
_entity.id
_entity.type
_entity.pdbx_description
1 polymer ?
#
loop_
_entity_poly.entity_id
_entity_poly.type
_entity_poly.pdbx_seq_one_letter_code
_entity_poly.pdbx_strand_id
1 'polypeptide(L)'
;MTKDELREALHREMLFYYFTQREPRLEIRAGESLISAVGRKMQPYADCGFPRPITEADIEMLCNCSFAGLFHYDLEAGAERIAQLKQELKSL
;
A
#
# COMPACT_ATOMS: atom_id res chain seq x y z
N MET A 1 19.54 7.07 4.17
CA MET A 1 18.79 5.80 4.23
C MET A 1 19.57 4.67 3.57
N THR A 2 19.53 3.51 4.17
CA THR A 2 20.09 2.31 3.53
C THR A 2 19.18 1.85 2.39
N LYS A 3 19.69 0.97 1.54
CA LYS A 3 18.91 0.38 0.44
C LYS A 3 17.66 -0.34 0.97
N ASP A 4 17.81 -1.10 2.05
CA ASP A 4 16.68 -1.82 2.67
C ASP A 4 15.64 -0.86 3.23
N GLU A 5 16.07 0.23 3.85
CA GLU A 5 15.15 1.25 4.36
C GLU A 5 14.39 1.93 3.22
N LEU A 6 15.05 2.21 2.10
CA LEU A 6 14.40 2.79 0.92
C LEU A 6 13.38 1.83 0.31
N ARG A 7 13.72 0.54 0.24
CA ARG A 7 12.79 -0.48 -0.26
C ARG A 7 11.55 -0.59 0.61
N GLU A 8 11.71 -0.59 1.93
CA GLU A 8 10.58 -0.63 2.86
C GLU A 8 9.74 0.64 2.79
N ALA A 9 10.39 1.80 2.68
CA ALA A 9 9.67 3.07 2.51
C ALA A 9 8.85 3.07 1.22
N LEU A 10 9.42 2.60 0.12
CA LEU A 10 8.73 2.47 -1.16
C LEU A 10 7.56 1.50 -1.06
N HIS A 11 7.78 0.35 -0.45
CA HIS A 11 6.75 -0.68 -0.27
C HIS A 11 5.55 -0.11 0.49
N ARG A 12 5.81 0.56 1.59
CA ARG A 12 4.77 1.17 2.44
C ARG A 12 4.00 2.25 1.69
N GLU A 13 4.70 3.12 0.96
CA GLU A 13 4.05 4.17 0.17
C GLU A 13 3.17 3.57 -0.91
N MET A 14 3.62 2.52 -1.58
CA MET A 14 2.84 1.82 -2.58
C MET A 14 1.59 1.15 -1.98
N LEU A 15 1.70 0.58 -0.78
CA LEU A 15 0.54 0.01 -0.09
C LEU A 15 -0.53 1.09 0.13
N PHE A 16 -0.15 2.25 0.65
CA PHE A 16 -1.09 3.35 0.86
C PHE A 16 -1.69 3.84 -0.45
N TYR A 17 -0.86 4.03 -1.45
CA TYR A 17 -1.28 4.54 -2.76
C TYR A 17 -2.33 3.63 -3.39
N TYR A 18 -2.06 2.32 -3.46
CA TYR A 18 -3.00 1.39 -4.08
C TYR A 18 -4.24 1.15 -3.22
N PHE A 19 -4.08 1.13 -1.90
CA PHE A 19 -5.23 0.93 -1.01
C PHE A 19 -6.25 2.08 -1.12
N THR A 20 -5.79 3.32 -1.32
CA THR A 20 -6.67 4.48 -1.41
C THR A 20 -7.29 4.69 -2.79
N GLN A 21 -6.94 3.88 -3.78
CA GLN A 21 -7.61 3.92 -5.08
C GLN A 21 -9.10 3.62 -4.93
N ARG A 22 -9.92 4.29 -5.73
CA ARG A 22 -11.38 4.10 -5.69
C ARG A 22 -11.78 2.71 -6.17
N GLU A 23 -11.10 2.17 -7.16
CA GLU A 23 -11.38 0.87 -7.72
C GLU A 23 -10.15 -0.04 -7.61
N PRO A 24 -10.30 -1.29 -7.20
CA PRO A 24 -11.56 -1.89 -6.72
C PRO A 24 -11.98 -1.31 -5.38
N ARG A 25 -13.30 -1.20 -5.18
CA ARG A 25 -13.86 -0.70 -3.92
C ARG A 25 -13.61 -1.69 -2.79
N LEU A 26 -13.43 -1.17 -1.59
CA LEU A 26 -13.41 -2.02 -0.41
C LEU A 26 -14.85 -2.47 -0.12
N GLU A 27 -15.10 -3.77 -0.25
CA GLU A 27 -16.39 -4.37 0.06
C GLU A 27 -16.21 -5.40 1.17
N ILE A 28 -16.95 -5.23 2.25
CA ILE A 28 -16.96 -6.20 3.35
C ILE A 28 -18.23 -7.04 3.19
N ARG A 29 -18.04 -8.32 2.89
CA ARG A 29 -19.15 -9.27 2.70
C ARG A 29 -19.69 -9.72 4.06
N ALA A 30 -20.93 -10.21 4.06
CA ALA A 30 -21.55 -10.73 5.28
C ALA A 30 -20.66 -11.82 5.89
N GLY A 31 -20.33 -11.68 7.17
CA GLY A 31 -19.46 -12.63 7.88
C GLY A 31 -17.97 -12.52 7.58
N GLU A 32 -17.57 -11.61 6.72
CA GLU A 32 -16.16 -11.42 6.37
C GLU A 32 -15.47 -10.47 7.36
N SER A 33 -14.21 -10.79 7.74
CA SER A 33 -13.41 -9.89 8.55
C SER A 33 -12.89 -8.72 7.71
N LEU A 34 -12.54 -7.61 8.37
CA LEU A 34 -11.92 -6.47 7.70
C LEU A 34 -10.58 -6.86 7.04
N ILE A 35 -9.77 -7.67 7.72
CA ILE A 35 -8.49 -8.15 7.19
C ILE A 35 -8.70 -8.90 5.89
N SER A 36 -9.69 -9.79 5.84
CA SER A 36 -10.01 -10.55 4.63
C SER A 36 -10.45 -9.63 3.48
N ALA A 37 -11.30 -8.65 3.79
CA ALA A 37 -11.80 -7.70 2.79
C ALA A 37 -10.66 -6.84 2.22
N VAL A 38 -9.79 -6.34 3.08
CA VAL A 38 -8.63 -5.52 2.65
C VAL A 38 -7.65 -6.36 1.83
N GLY A 39 -7.39 -7.60 2.26
CA GLY A 39 -6.54 -8.53 1.51
C GLY A 39 -7.07 -8.76 0.10
N ARG A 40 -8.38 -8.95 -0.02
CA ARG A 40 -9.04 -9.15 -1.32
C ARG A 40 -8.96 -7.88 -2.18
N LYS A 41 -9.13 -6.70 -1.59
CA LYS A 41 -8.98 -5.44 -2.31
C LYS A 41 -7.57 -5.26 -2.87
N MET A 42 -6.55 -5.67 -2.13
CA MET A 42 -5.14 -5.51 -2.52
C MET A 42 -4.64 -6.56 -3.50
N GLN A 43 -5.34 -7.69 -3.63
CA GLN A 43 -4.90 -8.78 -4.47
C GLN A 43 -4.61 -8.40 -5.92
N PRO A 44 -5.43 -7.58 -6.60
CA PRO A 44 -5.15 -7.17 -7.98
C PRO A 44 -3.86 -6.37 -8.14
N TYR A 45 -3.33 -5.80 -7.07
CA TYR A 45 -2.12 -4.98 -7.10
C TYR A 45 -0.86 -5.77 -6.76
N ALA A 46 -0.98 -7.06 -6.42
CA ALA A 46 0.17 -7.86 -5.99
C ALA A 46 1.31 -7.88 -7.01
N ASP A 47 0.99 -7.77 -8.30
CA ASP A 47 1.96 -7.81 -9.40
C ASP A 47 2.32 -6.42 -9.95
N CYS A 48 2.04 -5.36 -9.20
CA CYS A 48 2.28 -3.98 -9.64
C CYS A 48 3.68 -3.45 -9.30
N GLY A 49 4.64 -4.34 -9.10
CA GLY A 49 6.04 -3.92 -8.90
C GLY A 49 6.40 -3.59 -7.47
N PHE A 50 5.71 -4.16 -6.49
CA PHE A 50 6.09 -4.02 -5.09
C PHE A 50 7.50 -4.55 -4.85
N PRO A 51 8.32 -3.89 -4.01
CA PRO A 51 9.68 -4.34 -3.72
C PRO A 51 9.78 -5.73 -3.09
N ARG A 52 8.72 -6.18 -2.44
CA ARG A 52 8.58 -7.51 -1.87
C ARG A 52 7.11 -7.92 -1.88
N PRO A 53 6.78 -9.19 -1.65
CA PRO A 53 5.37 -9.60 -1.59
C PRO A 53 4.59 -8.89 -0.49
N ILE A 54 3.31 -8.67 -0.74
CA ILE A 54 2.39 -8.13 0.26
C ILE A 54 2.11 -9.24 1.29
N THR A 55 2.36 -8.94 2.55
CA THR A 55 2.20 -9.90 3.65
C THR A 55 0.94 -9.62 4.45
N GLU A 56 0.57 -10.57 5.31
CA GLU A 56 -0.55 -10.38 6.25
C GLU A 56 -0.29 -9.19 7.19
N ALA A 57 0.95 -8.99 7.61
CA ALA A 57 1.32 -7.84 8.43
C ALA A 57 1.07 -6.52 7.70
N ASP A 58 1.31 -6.47 6.40
CA ASP A 58 1.00 -5.29 5.57
C ASP A 58 -0.51 -5.02 5.57
N ILE A 59 -1.32 -6.06 5.43
CA ILE A 59 -2.78 -5.94 5.42
C ILE A 59 -3.28 -5.46 6.79
N GLU A 60 -2.73 -5.99 7.88
CA GLU A 60 -3.06 -5.53 9.24
C GLU A 60 -2.73 -4.06 9.42
N MET A 61 -1.57 -3.62 8.92
CA MET A 61 -1.18 -2.21 8.96
C MET A 61 -2.20 -1.34 8.23
N LEU A 62 -2.63 -1.74 7.03
CA LEU A 62 -3.63 -1.00 6.27
C LEU A 62 -4.96 -0.92 7.00
N CYS A 63 -5.38 -2.00 7.66
CA CYS A 63 -6.59 -1.99 8.48
C CYS A 63 -6.48 -0.98 9.62
N ASN A 64 -5.36 -0.95 10.33
CA ASN A 64 -5.13 -0.03 11.44
C ASN A 64 -5.07 1.42 10.97
N CYS A 65 -4.40 1.68 9.85
CA CYS A 65 -4.26 3.02 9.29
C CYS A 65 -5.56 3.57 8.71
N SER A 66 -6.48 2.72 8.25
CA SER A 66 -7.75 3.19 7.71
C SER A 66 -8.62 3.86 8.77
N PHE A 67 -8.45 3.51 10.05
CA PHE A 67 -9.11 4.20 11.15
C PHE A 67 -8.37 5.48 11.59
N ALA A 68 -7.10 5.64 11.21
CA ALA A 68 -6.25 6.73 11.64
C ALA A 68 -6.11 7.87 10.61
N GLY A 69 -6.82 7.81 9.49
CA GLY A 69 -6.86 8.94 8.55
C GLY A 69 -6.30 8.71 7.16
N LEU A 70 -6.28 7.47 6.66
CA LEU A 70 -5.95 7.23 5.25
C LEU A 70 -6.93 7.90 4.28
N PHE A 71 -8.09 8.37 4.78
CA PHE A 71 -9.05 9.14 3.99
C PHE A 71 -8.48 10.45 3.46
N HIS A 72 -7.41 10.94 4.08
CA HIS A 72 -6.75 12.19 3.69
C HIS A 72 -5.46 11.96 2.89
N TYR A 73 -5.21 10.73 2.45
CA TYR A 73 -4.04 10.42 1.65
C TYR A 73 -4.13 11.10 0.29
N ASP A 74 -3.11 11.90 -0.04
CA ASP A 74 -3.03 12.61 -1.31
C ASP A 74 -2.37 11.71 -2.35
N LEU A 75 -3.16 11.27 -3.32
CA LEU A 75 -2.70 10.36 -4.36
C LEU A 75 -1.64 11.00 -5.28
N GLU A 76 -1.75 12.29 -5.56
CA GLU A 76 -0.74 12.98 -6.38
C GLU A 76 0.60 13.04 -5.66
N ALA A 77 0.60 13.47 -4.42
CA ALA A 77 1.81 13.50 -3.61
C ALA A 77 2.38 12.10 -3.39
N GLY A 78 1.51 11.10 -3.22
CA GLY A 78 1.93 9.71 -3.10
C GLY A 78 2.61 9.20 -4.36
N ALA A 79 2.07 9.51 -5.54
CA ALA A 79 2.67 9.13 -6.81
C ALA A 79 4.07 9.76 -6.99
N GLU A 80 4.22 11.02 -6.60
CA GLU A 80 5.51 11.71 -6.64
C GLU A 80 6.54 11.06 -5.70
N ARG A 81 6.14 10.73 -4.47
CA ARG A 81 7.01 10.05 -3.52
C ARG A 81 7.44 8.69 -4.02
N ILE A 82 6.52 7.93 -4.62
CA ILE A 82 6.85 6.62 -5.21
C ILE A 82 7.88 6.78 -6.31
N ALA A 83 7.70 7.73 -7.21
CA ALA A 83 8.64 7.99 -8.29
C ALA A 83 10.01 8.39 -7.75
N GLN A 84 10.04 9.25 -6.75
CA GLN A 84 11.28 9.70 -6.10
C GLN A 84 12.02 8.56 -5.42
N LEU A 85 11.31 7.72 -4.66
CA LEU A 85 11.90 6.58 -3.98
C LEU A 85 12.45 5.55 -4.97
N LYS A 86 11.74 5.31 -6.07
CA LYS A 86 12.24 4.44 -7.15
C LYS A 86 13.53 5.00 -7.76
N GLN A 87 13.58 6.30 -7.97
CA GLN A 87 14.77 6.97 -8.51
C GLN A 87 15.96 6.86 -7.56
N GLU A 88 15.74 7.08 -6.27
CA GLU A 88 16.79 6.93 -5.26
C GLU A 88 17.33 5.51 -5.20
N LEU A 89 16.45 4.50 -5.29
CA LEU A 89 16.87 3.11 -5.33
C LEU A 89 17.73 2.78 -6.55
N LYS A 90 17.41 3.35 -7.70
CA LYS A 90 18.21 3.15 -8.91
C LYS A 90 19.58 3.77 -8.82
N SER A 91 19.74 4.79 -7.97
CA SER A 91 21.00 5.51 -7.80
C SER A 91 21.96 4.83 -6.82
N LEU A 92 21.53 3.78 -6.15
CA LEU A 92 22.36 3.05 -5.19
C LEU A 92 23.17 1.92 -5.81
#